data_7964737ac928ffb32869700fb7179408
#
_entry.id   7964737ac928ffb32869700fb7179408
#
_cell.length_a   1.000
_cell.length_b   1.000
_cell.length_c   1.000
_cell.angle_alpha   90.00
_cell.angle_beta   90.00
_cell.angle_gamma   90.00
#
_symmetry.space_group_name_H-M   'P 1'
#
loop_
_entity.id
_entity.type
_entity.pdbx_description
1 polymer ?
#
loop_
_entity_poly.entity_id
_entity_poly.type
_entity_poly.pdbx_seq_one_letter_code
_entity_poly.pdbx_strand_id
1 'polypeptide(L)'
;MFIPVCKADLIERGWDELDFIYILGDAYVDHPSFGAAIITRVLEAFGYKIGIIPHPDIKNDDSFKVLGTPKYGFMISAGNIDTMVNMYTSNKRLRSEDLYQEGGVSGKRPKDATITYCKIVKRLFPDKPIIIGGIEASLRRLAHYDYMRDDLRKSILLESGADIISYGMGDKGIVDIADALSSGIEAKDLIYLSGTVWKTKDPSLLPSDGIMLPTYKELRKDKLNYAKSFNIQYKNTDPFSGKPLIEEYDGVYVVQNSANPPLEQSYLDWVYALPYERRAHPMYKKGVPALQEVKFSININRGCFGGCSFCALTNHQGRIIQSRSKESVLEEAHKLVKDPDFKGYIHDVGGPTANFYHKACSKQETKGACTEKQCLFPNRCPNLFVSHDDYLDILRSLRQIDGVKKVFIRSGIRYDYLMYDKNDEFFKELITHHVSGQLKVAPEHVSDRVLSYMQKPSSSLYRKFVEKYYKLNKELKKDQYLVPYLMSSHPGSKLEDAIMLAEYIRDEKIYIEQVQDFYPTPSTISTCMYYTGVDPRTMKEVYVAKTKEEKAMQRALLQYKDPKNYDLVKAALIKCKRFDLIGNGKGCLIREFKTPVKKFNKAITKK
;
A
#
# COMPACT_ATOMS: atom_id res chain seq x y z
N MET A 1 -3.37 -27.79 -6.03
CA MET A 1 -4.36 -28.02 -4.92
C MET A 1 -4.32 -26.82 -3.98
N PHE A 2 -5.47 -26.26 -3.63
CA PHE A 2 -5.57 -25.14 -2.66
C PHE A 2 -5.08 -25.53 -1.26
N ILE A 3 -4.66 -24.54 -0.48
CA ILE A 3 -4.43 -24.72 0.96
C ILE A 3 -5.77 -25.06 1.62
N PRO A 4 -5.84 -26.04 2.54
CA PRO A 4 -7.06 -26.49 3.19
C PRO A 4 -7.86 -25.37 3.86
N VAL A 5 -9.17 -25.36 3.67
CA VAL A 5 -10.10 -24.43 4.33
C VAL A 5 -11.18 -25.14 5.16
N CYS A 6 -11.29 -26.46 5.03
CA CYS A 6 -12.24 -27.28 5.77
C CYS A 6 -11.68 -28.68 6.08
N LYS A 7 -12.37 -29.43 6.92
CA LYS A 7 -11.95 -30.80 7.30
C LYS A 7 -11.87 -31.76 6.12
N ALA A 8 -12.73 -31.60 5.10
CA ALA A 8 -12.70 -32.46 3.91
C ALA A 8 -11.36 -32.32 3.18
N ASP A 9 -10.81 -31.11 3.07
CA ASP A 9 -9.53 -30.84 2.41
C ASP A 9 -8.37 -31.48 3.20
N LEU A 10 -8.47 -31.57 4.55
CA LEU A 10 -7.47 -32.26 5.39
C LEU A 10 -7.48 -33.75 5.11
N ILE A 11 -8.67 -34.35 5.03
CA ILE A 11 -8.84 -35.79 4.74
C ILE A 11 -8.24 -36.11 3.36
N GLU A 12 -8.51 -35.28 2.35
CA GLU A 12 -7.94 -35.44 1.00
C GLU A 12 -6.42 -35.42 0.99
N ARG A 13 -5.80 -34.64 1.90
CA ARG A 13 -4.34 -34.57 2.07
C ARG A 13 -3.77 -35.62 3.00
N GLY A 14 -4.61 -36.45 3.66
CA GLY A 14 -4.19 -37.39 4.68
C GLY A 14 -3.63 -36.72 5.93
N TRP A 15 -4.14 -35.54 6.30
CA TRP A 15 -3.72 -34.79 7.47
C TRP A 15 -4.75 -34.88 8.60
N ASP A 16 -4.31 -35.33 9.78
CA ASP A 16 -5.16 -35.39 10.97
C ASP A 16 -5.10 -34.09 11.78
N GLU A 17 -3.98 -33.37 11.72
CA GLU A 17 -3.71 -32.16 12.48
C GLU A 17 -2.95 -31.15 11.61
N LEU A 18 -3.15 -29.86 11.88
CA LEU A 18 -2.40 -28.77 11.29
C LEU A 18 -1.33 -28.23 12.23
N ASP A 19 -0.17 -27.85 11.68
CA ASP A 19 0.87 -27.16 12.43
C ASP A 19 0.45 -25.72 12.75
N PHE A 20 -0.09 -25.02 11.76
CA PHE A 20 -0.58 -23.65 11.89
C PHE A 20 -1.93 -23.46 11.20
N ILE A 21 -2.73 -22.53 11.72
CA ILE A 21 -3.97 -22.05 11.07
C ILE A 21 -3.83 -20.56 10.80
N TYR A 22 -4.02 -20.17 9.53
CA TYR A 22 -4.02 -18.78 9.10
C TYR A 22 -5.44 -18.23 9.05
N ILE A 23 -5.75 -17.19 9.85
CA ILE A 23 -7.03 -16.49 9.84
C ILE A 23 -6.88 -15.22 9.00
N LEU A 24 -7.72 -15.10 7.99
CA LEU A 24 -7.65 -14.06 6.97
C LEU A 24 -8.93 -13.22 6.94
N GLY A 25 -8.78 -11.89 6.91
CA GLY A 25 -9.91 -10.98 6.76
C GLY A 25 -10.43 -10.82 5.32
N ASP A 26 -9.65 -11.23 4.31
CA ASP A 26 -10.05 -11.28 2.90
C ASP A 26 -10.67 -12.65 2.54
N ALA A 27 -11.34 -12.71 1.40
CA ALA A 27 -11.61 -13.97 0.74
C ALA A 27 -10.29 -14.65 0.30
N TYR A 28 -10.21 -15.97 0.36
CA TYR A 28 -9.01 -16.69 -0.03
C TYR A 28 -8.83 -16.71 -1.55
N VAL A 29 -7.78 -16.07 -2.00
CA VAL A 29 -7.29 -16.10 -3.38
C VAL A 29 -5.86 -16.63 -3.37
N ASP A 30 -5.64 -17.75 -4.02
CA ASP A 30 -4.31 -18.37 -4.12
C ASP A 30 -3.54 -17.79 -5.30
N HIS A 31 -2.93 -16.63 -5.08
CA HIS A 31 -2.21 -15.88 -6.11
C HIS A 31 -1.02 -15.12 -5.49
N PRO A 32 0.15 -15.02 -6.15
CA PRO A 32 1.35 -14.37 -5.61
C PRO A 32 1.22 -12.84 -5.39
N SER A 33 0.09 -12.23 -5.71
CA SER A 33 -0.23 -10.85 -5.33
C SER A 33 -0.98 -10.76 -3.99
N PHE A 34 -1.25 -11.88 -3.32
CA PHE A 34 -1.97 -11.93 -2.05
C PHE A 34 -1.04 -12.45 -0.95
N GLY A 35 -0.84 -11.63 0.10
CA GLY A 35 0.09 -11.95 1.18
C GLY A 35 -0.23 -13.27 1.88
N ALA A 36 -1.50 -13.59 2.11
CA ALA A 36 -1.90 -14.85 2.72
C ALA A 36 -1.48 -16.06 1.87
N ALA A 37 -1.64 -16.00 0.55
CA ALA A 37 -1.21 -17.06 -0.35
C ALA A 37 0.32 -17.24 -0.30
N ILE A 38 1.08 -16.14 -0.33
CA ILE A 38 2.54 -16.20 -0.23
C ILE A 38 2.97 -16.87 1.08
N ILE A 39 2.50 -16.38 2.22
CA ILE A 39 2.88 -16.90 3.54
C ILE A 39 2.53 -18.38 3.68
N THR A 40 1.32 -18.77 3.30
CA THR A 40 0.90 -20.17 3.45
C THR A 40 1.61 -21.11 2.48
N ARG A 41 1.87 -20.67 1.23
CA ARG A 41 2.65 -21.46 0.27
C ARG A 41 4.11 -21.60 0.65
N VAL A 42 4.72 -20.56 1.21
CA VAL A 42 6.08 -20.62 1.74
C VAL A 42 6.16 -21.64 2.88
N LEU A 43 5.26 -21.56 3.86
CA LEU A 43 5.24 -22.52 4.97
C LEU A 43 4.97 -23.96 4.52
N GLU A 44 4.03 -24.16 3.58
CA GLU A 44 3.78 -25.47 2.97
C GLU A 44 5.03 -26.04 2.30
N ALA A 45 5.77 -25.20 1.57
CA ALA A 45 7.02 -25.60 0.89
C ALA A 45 8.16 -25.94 1.88
N PHE A 46 8.13 -25.39 3.09
CA PHE A 46 9.02 -25.78 4.20
C PHE A 46 8.52 -27.00 4.99
N GLY A 47 7.42 -27.64 4.55
CA GLY A 47 6.90 -28.89 5.12
C GLY A 47 5.88 -28.71 6.24
N TYR A 48 5.46 -27.49 6.55
CA TYR A 48 4.41 -27.24 7.54
C TYR A 48 3.02 -27.56 7.00
N LYS A 49 2.22 -28.24 7.80
CA LYS A 49 0.80 -28.47 7.54
C LYS A 49 0.02 -27.22 7.95
N ILE A 50 -0.42 -26.45 6.98
CA ILE A 50 -1.12 -25.18 7.21
C ILE A 50 -2.52 -25.18 6.60
N GLY A 51 -3.48 -24.55 7.29
CA GLY A 51 -4.83 -24.30 6.78
C GLY A 51 -5.20 -22.83 6.84
N ILE A 52 -6.18 -22.43 6.06
CA ILE A 52 -6.69 -21.05 6.02
C ILE A 52 -8.15 -21.04 6.48
N ILE A 53 -8.49 -20.18 7.44
CA ILE A 53 -9.87 -19.81 7.76
C ILE A 53 -10.11 -18.40 7.19
N PRO A 54 -10.68 -18.30 5.98
CA PRO A 54 -10.91 -17.01 5.37
C PRO A 54 -12.21 -16.41 5.88
N HIS A 55 -12.15 -15.19 6.33
CA HIS A 55 -13.30 -14.37 6.65
C HIS A 55 -14.32 -15.04 7.61
N PRO A 56 -13.86 -15.50 8.80
CA PRO A 56 -14.77 -16.18 9.74
C PRO A 56 -15.86 -15.24 10.26
N ASP A 57 -17.05 -15.79 10.52
CA ASP A 57 -18.16 -15.05 11.10
C ASP A 57 -17.90 -14.79 12.59
N ILE A 58 -17.68 -13.53 12.94
CA ILE A 58 -17.39 -13.09 14.32
C ILE A 58 -18.54 -13.34 15.32
N LYS A 59 -19.72 -13.67 14.83
CA LYS A 59 -20.90 -13.99 15.66
C LYS A 59 -21.05 -15.49 15.90
N ASN A 60 -20.25 -16.31 15.22
CA ASN A 60 -20.29 -17.76 15.31
C ASN A 60 -18.90 -18.33 15.64
N ASP A 61 -18.70 -18.75 16.88
CA ASP A 61 -17.45 -19.35 17.36
C ASP A 61 -17.01 -20.59 16.56
N ASP A 62 -17.96 -21.36 16.02
CA ASP A 62 -17.65 -22.57 15.26
C ASP A 62 -16.97 -22.25 13.93
N SER A 63 -17.17 -21.04 13.39
CA SER A 63 -16.46 -20.58 12.19
C SER A 63 -14.93 -20.48 12.40
N PHE A 64 -14.47 -20.33 13.65
CA PHE A 64 -13.06 -20.32 14.02
C PHE A 64 -12.50 -21.71 14.34
N LYS A 65 -13.35 -22.73 14.44
CA LYS A 65 -12.99 -24.11 14.81
C LYS A 65 -13.05 -25.10 13.65
N VAL A 66 -13.40 -24.63 12.44
CA VAL A 66 -13.64 -25.49 11.27
C VAL A 66 -12.46 -26.38 10.91
N LEU A 67 -11.24 -25.98 11.23
CA LEU A 67 -10.00 -26.71 11.00
C LEU A 67 -9.41 -27.36 12.27
N GLY A 68 -10.11 -27.28 13.40
CA GLY A 68 -9.63 -27.80 14.69
C GLY A 68 -8.67 -26.86 15.42
N THR A 69 -7.79 -27.43 16.23
CA THR A 69 -6.78 -26.71 17.01
C THR A 69 -5.41 -26.95 16.38
N PRO A 70 -4.65 -25.91 16.02
CA PRO A 70 -3.32 -26.11 15.44
C PRO A 70 -2.32 -26.56 16.49
N LYS A 71 -1.28 -27.28 16.06
CA LYS A 71 -0.22 -27.76 16.93
C LYS A 71 0.58 -26.63 17.54
N TYR A 72 1.05 -25.68 16.72
CA TYR A 72 1.99 -24.64 17.14
C TYR A 72 1.37 -23.26 17.31
N GLY A 73 0.32 -22.89 16.58
CA GLY A 73 -0.31 -21.60 16.78
C GLY A 73 -1.14 -21.04 15.61
N PHE A 74 -1.66 -19.84 15.81
CA PHE A 74 -2.44 -19.12 14.83
C PHE A 74 -1.66 -17.97 14.20
N MET A 75 -1.85 -17.77 12.91
CA MET A 75 -1.36 -16.61 12.17
C MET A 75 -2.57 -15.78 11.74
N ILE A 76 -2.56 -14.47 11.95
CA ILE A 76 -3.75 -13.64 11.72
C ILE A 76 -3.37 -12.37 10.96
N SER A 77 -4.11 -12.06 9.89
CA SER A 77 -4.02 -10.78 9.21
C SER A 77 -5.37 -10.24 8.77
N ALA A 78 -5.46 -8.93 8.61
CA ALA A 78 -6.64 -8.28 8.02
C ALA A 78 -6.81 -8.56 6.53
N GLY A 79 -5.75 -8.99 5.84
CA GLY A 79 -5.71 -9.17 4.39
C GLY A 79 -4.75 -8.22 3.69
N ASN A 80 -4.97 -8.00 2.40
CA ASN A 80 -4.06 -7.20 1.54
C ASN A 80 -4.10 -5.69 1.82
N ILE A 81 -5.17 -5.20 2.44
CA ILE A 81 -5.33 -3.78 2.77
C ILE A 81 -5.69 -3.65 4.25
N ASP A 82 -5.24 -2.55 4.85
CA ASP A 82 -5.68 -2.13 6.18
C ASP A 82 -7.21 -2.05 6.27
N THR A 83 -7.79 -2.64 7.31
CA THR A 83 -9.25 -2.74 7.47
C THR A 83 -9.95 -1.38 7.36
N MET A 84 -9.44 -0.37 8.05
CA MET A 84 -10.11 0.93 8.12
C MET A 84 -9.97 1.69 6.80
N VAL A 85 -8.83 1.56 6.11
CA VAL A 85 -8.61 2.12 4.76
C VAL A 85 -9.51 1.43 3.74
N ASN A 86 -9.71 0.11 3.86
CA ASN A 86 -10.57 -0.65 2.96
C ASN A 86 -12.06 -0.34 3.17
N MET A 87 -12.49 -0.22 4.42
CA MET A 87 -13.90 -0.04 4.77
C MET A 87 -14.41 1.39 4.61
N TYR A 88 -13.56 2.40 4.79
CA TYR A 88 -13.99 3.79 4.89
C TYR A 88 -13.32 4.71 3.88
N THR A 89 -14.08 5.68 3.41
CA THR A 89 -13.56 6.80 2.63
C THR A 89 -12.84 7.81 3.53
N SER A 90 -12.10 8.76 2.93
CA SER A 90 -11.49 9.91 3.63
C SER A 90 -12.50 10.79 4.39
N ASN A 91 -13.79 10.75 4.00
CA ASN A 91 -14.88 11.44 4.68
C ASN A 91 -15.57 10.57 5.75
N LYS A 92 -14.91 9.49 6.19
CA LYS A 92 -15.41 8.55 7.22
C LYS A 92 -16.74 7.87 6.86
N ARG A 93 -17.08 7.75 5.57
CA ARG A 93 -18.25 7.02 5.08
C ARG A 93 -17.87 5.60 4.73
N LEU A 94 -18.73 4.63 5.02
CA LEU A 94 -18.55 3.26 4.57
C LEU A 94 -18.51 3.22 3.03
N ARG A 95 -17.59 2.43 2.49
CA ARG A 95 -17.56 2.13 1.06
C ARG A 95 -18.69 1.19 0.70
N SER A 96 -19.21 1.33 -0.50
CA SER A 96 -20.28 0.46 -1.04
C SER A 96 -19.77 -0.92 -1.42
N GLU A 97 -18.48 -1.07 -1.66
CA GLU A 97 -17.85 -2.29 -2.15
C GLU A 97 -16.61 -2.65 -1.32
N ASP A 98 -16.35 -3.96 -1.18
CA ASP A 98 -15.10 -4.54 -0.71
C ASP A 98 -14.59 -5.51 -1.78
N LEU A 99 -13.65 -5.09 -2.60
CA LEU A 99 -13.14 -5.87 -3.74
C LEU A 99 -12.45 -7.17 -3.33
N TYR A 100 -12.08 -7.30 -2.05
CA TYR A 100 -11.42 -8.48 -1.49
C TYR A 100 -12.42 -9.47 -0.87
N GLN A 101 -13.71 -9.24 -1.07
CA GLN A 101 -14.78 -10.16 -0.64
C GLN A 101 -15.49 -10.79 -1.83
N GLU A 102 -16.14 -11.92 -1.61
CA GLU A 102 -16.95 -12.57 -2.64
C GLU A 102 -17.98 -11.61 -3.24
N GLY A 103 -17.95 -11.48 -4.57
CA GLY A 103 -18.86 -10.60 -5.31
C GLY A 103 -18.71 -9.10 -4.99
N GLY A 104 -17.64 -8.70 -4.31
CA GLY A 104 -17.41 -7.29 -3.95
C GLY A 104 -18.32 -6.77 -2.83
N VAL A 105 -18.98 -7.64 -2.08
CA VAL A 105 -19.97 -7.26 -1.05
C VAL A 105 -19.28 -6.64 0.16
N SER A 106 -19.61 -5.38 0.48
CA SER A 106 -19.10 -4.70 1.67
C SER A 106 -19.87 -5.10 2.95
N GLY A 107 -19.28 -4.77 4.12
CA GLY A 107 -19.93 -4.93 5.44
C GLY A 107 -19.74 -6.30 6.09
N LYS A 108 -19.11 -7.26 5.44
CA LYS A 108 -18.77 -8.57 6.04
C LYS A 108 -17.53 -8.49 6.93
N ARG A 109 -16.56 -7.67 6.59
CA ARG A 109 -15.31 -7.51 7.34
C ARG A 109 -15.58 -6.80 8.67
N PRO A 110 -15.11 -7.33 9.82
CA PRO A 110 -15.24 -6.63 11.10
C PRO A 110 -14.34 -5.39 11.14
N LYS A 111 -14.73 -4.39 11.91
CA LYS A 111 -13.84 -3.28 12.23
C LYS A 111 -12.60 -3.79 12.98
N ASP A 112 -11.43 -3.22 12.69
CA ASP A 112 -10.16 -3.66 13.27
C ASP A 112 -10.02 -5.20 13.19
N ALA A 113 -10.08 -5.74 11.97
CA ALA A 113 -10.20 -7.19 11.75
C ALA A 113 -9.15 -8.00 12.50
N THR A 114 -7.88 -7.59 12.45
CA THR A 114 -6.80 -8.27 13.18
C THR A 114 -7.08 -8.33 14.67
N ILE A 115 -7.44 -7.19 15.30
CA ILE A 115 -7.73 -7.13 16.74
C ILE A 115 -8.94 -8.01 17.10
N THR A 116 -10.00 -7.92 16.28
CA THR A 116 -11.24 -8.65 16.52
C THR A 116 -11.01 -10.15 16.45
N TYR A 117 -10.32 -10.65 15.44
CA TYR A 117 -10.01 -12.07 15.30
C TYR A 117 -9.09 -12.57 16.41
N CYS A 118 -8.03 -11.81 16.76
CA CYS A 118 -7.14 -12.20 17.86
C CYS A 118 -7.89 -12.38 19.18
N LYS A 119 -8.80 -11.46 19.54
CA LYS A 119 -9.59 -11.56 20.78
C LYS A 119 -10.47 -12.79 20.80
N ILE A 120 -11.08 -13.16 19.66
CA ILE A 120 -11.90 -14.37 19.56
C ILE A 120 -11.00 -15.61 19.69
N VAL A 121 -9.90 -15.67 18.95
CA VAL A 121 -8.95 -16.80 19.01
C VAL A 121 -8.37 -16.96 20.40
N LYS A 122 -7.96 -15.87 21.07
CA LYS A 122 -7.41 -15.94 22.44
C LYS A 122 -8.43 -16.47 23.47
N ARG A 123 -9.71 -16.14 23.26
CA ARG A 123 -10.79 -16.68 24.10
C ARG A 123 -11.07 -18.17 23.84
N LEU A 124 -11.01 -18.60 22.57
CA LEU A 124 -11.31 -19.98 22.17
C LEU A 124 -10.13 -20.94 22.37
N PHE A 125 -8.91 -20.44 22.23
CA PHE A 125 -7.66 -21.20 22.27
C PHE A 125 -6.61 -20.46 23.13
N PRO A 126 -6.83 -20.34 24.46
CA PRO A 126 -6.03 -19.49 25.35
C PRO A 126 -4.56 -19.86 25.39
N ASP A 127 -4.22 -21.13 25.20
CA ASP A 127 -2.86 -21.68 25.32
C ASP A 127 -2.09 -21.66 23.99
N LYS A 128 -2.73 -21.24 22.89
CA LYS A 128 -2.07 -21.21 21.58
C LYS A 128 -1.49 -19.83 21.29
N PRO A 129 -0.23 -19.75 20.82
CA PRO A 129 0.37 -18.50 20.40
C PRO A 129 -0.36 -17.89 19.21
N ILE A 130 -0.40 -16.57 19.17
CA ILE A 130 -1.00 -15.79 18.09
C ILE A 130 0.07 -14.89 17.48
N ILE A 131 0.39 -15.14 16.22
CA ILE A 131 1.28 -14.32 15.39
C ILE A 131 0.42 -13.44 14.50
N ILE A 132 0.61 -12.12 14.54
CA ILE A 132 -0.07 -11.21 13.63
C ILE A 132 0.90 -10.62 12.62
N GLY A 133 0.40 -10.35 11.41
CA GLY A 133 1.21 -9.82 10.32
C GLY A 133 0.39 -9.06 9.29
N GLY A 134 1.00 -8.82 8.14
CA GLY A 134 0.41 -8.05 7.05
C GLY A 134 0.44 -6.54 7.29
N ILE A 135 -0.19 -5.78 6.39
CA ILE A 135 -0.08 -4.32 6.36
C ILE A 135 -0.70 -3.66 7.60
N GLU A 136 -1.85 -4.14 8.08
CA GLU A 136 -2.53 -3.57 9.25
C GLU A 136 -1.66 -3.67 10.51
N ALA A 137 -1.08 -4.84 10.79
CA ALA A 137 -0.18 -5.04 11.91
C ALA A 137 1.13 -4.23 11.75
N SER A 138 1.70 -4.21 10.55
CA SER A 138 2.92 -3.45 10.25
C SER A 138 2.76 -1.95 10.51
N LEU A 139 1.62 -1.37 10.14
CA LEU A 139 1.38 0.08 10.29
C LEU A 139 0.95 0.49 11.70
N ARG A 140 0.58 -0.47 12.56
CA ARG A 140 0.10 -0.24 13.93
C ARG A 140 0.97 -0.86 15.01
N ARG A 141 2.21 -1.22 14.68
CA ARG A 141 3.13 -1.95 15.57
C ARG A 141 3.59 -1.18 16.81
N LEU A 142 3.58 0.15 16.75
CA LEU A 142 3.83 1.06 17.88
C LEU A 142 2.62 2.00 18.07
N ALA A 143 2.71 2.96 18.97
CA ALA A 143 1.66 3.98 19.14
C ALA A 143 1.41 4.71 17.83
N HIS A 144 0.16 4.84 17.45
CA HIS A 144 -0.23 5.39 16.15
C HIS A 144 -1.52 6.22 16.24
N TYR A 145 -1.62 7.22 15.36
CA TYR A 145 -2.85 7.98 15.22
C TYR A 145 -3.88 7.20 14.38
N ASP A 146 -5.07 7.01 14.95
CA ASP A 146 -6.24 6.42 14.29
C ASP A 146 -7.15 7.53 13.76
N TYR A 147 -7.20 7.66 12.44
CA TYR A 147 -8.00 8.69 11.78
C TYR A 147 -9.50 8.55 12.04
N MET A 148 -10.01 7.32 12.10
CA MET A 148 -11.45 7.08 12.27
C MET A 148 -11.93 7.49 13.65
N ARG A 149 -11.10 7.25 14.68
CA ARG A 149 -11.38 7.60 16.08
C ARG A 149 -10.91 9.01 16.45
N ASP A 150 -10.03 9.61 15.61
CA ASP A 150 -9.36 10.89 15.87
C ASP A 150 -8.59 10.87 17.19
N ASP A 151 -7.93 9.76 17.49
CA ASP A 151 -7.20 9.53 18.74
C ASP A 151 -5.91 8.75 18.52
N LEU A 152 -4.99 8.86 19.50
CA LEU A 152 -3.77 8.08 19.55
C LEU A 152 -4.06 6.72 20.19
N ARG A 153 -3.72 5.62 19.47
CA ARG A 153 -3.91 4.25 19.92
C ARG A 153 -2.60 3.63 20.39
N LYS A 154 -2.71 2.64 21.27
CA LYS A 154 -1.58 1.79 21.68
C LYS A 154 -1.13 0.89 20.52
N SER A 155 0.02 0.24 20.66
CA SER A 155 0.45 -0.82 19.75
C SER A 155 -0.64 -1.87 19.55
N ILE A 156 -0.84 -2.31 18.30
CA ILE A 156 -1.78 -3.39 17.97
C ILE A 156 -1.45 -4.70 18.70
N LEU A 157 -0.17 -4.92 19.04
CA LEU A 157 0.26 -6.06 19.84
C LEU A 157 -0.42 -6.12 21.21
N LEU A 158 -0.59 -4.94 21.85
CA LEU A 158 -1.26 -4.84 23.15
C LEU A 158 -2.77 -4.89 23.01
N GLU A 159 -3.32 -4.19 22.00
CA GLU A 159 -4.77 -4.11 21.83
C GLU A 159 -5.41 -5.41 21.35
N SER A 160 -4.68 -6.19 20.56
CA SER A 160 -5.13 -7.50 20.06
C SER A 160 -4.95 -8.63 21.07
N GLY A 161 -3.99 -8.50 21.99
CA GLY A 161 -3.54 -9.58 22.87
C GLY A 161 -2.69 -10.64 22.17
N ALA A 162 -2.24 -10.40 20.94
CA ALA A 162 -1.32 -11.27 20.23
C ALA A 162 0.04 -11.39 20.96
N ASP A 163 0.79 -12.43 20.65
CA ASP A 163 2.07 -12.71 21.30
C ASP A 163 3.24 -12.06 20.56
N ILE A 164 3.21 -12.01 19.23
CA ILE A 164 4.27 -11.44 18.40
C ILE A 164 3.68 -10.81 17.11
N ILE A 165 4.32 -9.77 16.58
CA ILE A 165 4.06 -9.24 15.25
C ILE A 165 5.22 -9.63 14.34
N SER A 166 4.91 -10.18 13.16
CA SER A 166 5.82 -10.23 12.01
C SER A 166 5.50 -9.05 11.10
N TYR A 167 6.33 -8.00 11.07
CA TYR A 167 6.07 -6.80 10.31
C TYR A 167 6.88 -6.73 9.01
N GLY A 168 6.41 -5.96 8.07
CA GLY A 168 7.03 -5.85 6.75
C GLY A 168 6.69 -7.03 5.85
N MET A 169 7.62 -7.38 4.95
CA MET A 169 7.48 -8.56 4.08
C MET A 169 7.94 -9.80 4.86
N GLY A 170 6.99 -10.67 5.17
CA GLY A 170 7.17 -11.75 6.13
C GLY A 170 7.67 -13.07 5.54
N ASP A 171 7.98 -13.14 4.25
CA ASP A 171 8.25 -14.41 3.53
C ASP A 171 9.28 -15.32 4.22
N LYS A 172 10.41 -14.76 4.65
CA LYS A 172 11.44 -15.50 5.39
C LYS A 172 11.19 -15.48 6.89
N GLY A 173 10.85 -14.33 7.45
CA GLY A 173 10.69 -14.19 8.90
C GLY A 173 9.59 -15.09 9.48
N ILE A 174 8.55 -15.43 8.70
CA ILE A 174 7.51 -16.36 9.17
C ILE A 174 8.02 -17.79 9.28
N VAL A 175 8.98 -18.18 8.44
CA VAL A 175 9.64 -19.49 8.54
C VAL A 175 10.49 -19.55 9.81
N ASP A 176 11.29 -18.51 10.07
CA ASP A 176 12.10 -18.41 11.27
C ASP A 176 11.26 -18.51 12.56
N ILE A 177 10.08 -17.88 12.57
CA ILE A 177 9.10 -17.98 13.67
C ILE A 177 8.54 -19.41 13.78
N ALA A 178 8.15 -20.00 12.63
CA ALA A 178 7.59 -21.35 12.60
C ALA A 178 8.59 -22.40 13.07
N ASP A 179 9.85 -22.31 12.63
CA ASP A 179 10.93 -23.21 13.03
C ASP A 179 11.20 -23.10 14.54
N ALA A 180 11.22 -21.89 15.09
CA ALA A 180 11.42 -21.68 16.52
C ALA A 180 10.27 -22.29 17.35
N LEU A 181 9.01 -22.01 16.98
CA LEU A 181 7.83 -22.57 17.68
C LEU A 181 7.77 -24.10 17.57
N SER A 182 8.08 -24.66 16.41
CA SER A 182 8.10 -26.12 16.20
C SER A 182 9.23 -26.82 16.94
N SER A 183 10.33 -26.10 17.22
CA SER A 183 11.43 -26.56 18.06
C SER A 183 11.17 -26.45 19.57
N GLY A 184 9.96 -25.96 19.95
CA GLY A 184 9.56 -25.85 21.37
C GLY A 184 9.94 -24.54 22.05
N ILE A 185 10.42 -23.52 21.29
CA ILE A 185 10.67 -22.18 21.85
C ILE A 185 9.32 -21.49 22.02
N GLU A 186 9.05 -20.93 23.19
CA GLU A 186 7.81 -20.21 23.43
C GLU A 186 7.79 -18.85 22.70
N ALA A 187 6.62 -18.41 22.25
CA ALA A 187 6.49 -17.15 21.52
C ALA A 187 7.01 -15.92 22.27
N LYS A 188 6.92 -15.93 23.61
CA LYS A 188 7.45 -14.85 24.47
C LYS A 188 8.98 -14.75 24.45
N ASP A 189 9.68 -15.83 24.07
CA ASP A 189 11.15 -15.93 24.05
C ASP A 189 11.73 -15.63 22.65
N LEU A 190 10.88 -15.37 21.65
CA LEU A 190 11.28 -14.98 20.29
C LEU A 190 11.70 -13.51 20.21
N ILE A 191 12.53 -13.06 21.13
CA ILE A 191 12.94 -11.65 21.30
C ILE A 191 14.05 -11.21 20.34
N TYR A 192 14.71 -12.15 19.67
CA TYR A 192 15.92 -11.95 18.85
C TYR A 192 15.66 -11.92 17.34
N LEU A 193 14.46 -12.24 16.88
CA LEU A 193 14.16 -12.33 15.45
C LEU A 193 13.98 -10.94 14.81
N SER A 194 14.70 -10.68 13.73
CA SER A 194 14.50 -9.48 12.92
C SER A 194 13.07 -9.42 12.33
N GLY A 195 12.57 -8.22 12.06
CA GLY A 195 11.24 -8.04 11.48
C GLY A 195 10.09 -8.39 12.44
N THR A 196 10.37 -8.47 13.75
CA THR A 196 9.36 -8.79 14.78
C THR A 196 9.12 -7.63 15.73
N VAL A 197 7.96 -7.66 16.39
CA VAL A 197 7.64 -6.84 17.55
C VAL A 197 7.13 -7.74 18.66
N TRP A 198 7.71 -7.62 19.82
CA TRP A 198 7.40 -8.41 21.01
C TRP A 198 7.18 -7.52 22.24
N LYS A 199 6.77 -8.07 23.36
CA LYS A 199 6.45 -7.33 24.57
C LYS A 199 7.00 -8.01 25.82
N THR A 200 7.39 -7.20 26.80
CA THR A 200 7.85 -7.69 28.11
C THR A 200 7.52 -6.72 29.23
N LYS A 201 7.46 -7.24 30.47
CA LYS A 201 7.46 -6.40 31.69
C LYS A 201 8.84 -6.36 32.35
N ASP A 202 9.75 -7.20 31.88
CA ASP A 202 11.09 -7.31 32.42
C ASP A 202 12.06 -6.40 31.66
N PRO A 203 12.53 -5.30 32.27
CA PRO A 203 13.48 -4.40 31.63
C PRO A 203 14.87 -5.02 31.36
N SER A 204 15.21 -6.14 32.01
CA SER A 204 16.49 -6.81 31.77
C SER A 204 16.58 -7.47 30.39
N LEU A 205 15.44 -7.74 29.75
CA LEU A 205 15.36 -8.32 28.42
C LEU A 205 15.45 -7.28 27.29
N LEU A 206 15.48 -5.98 27.63
CA LEU A 206 15.53 -4.93 26.62
C LEU A 206 16.89 -4.92 25.89
N PRO A 207 16.90 -4.75 24.55
CA PRO A 207 18.15 -4.70 23.80
C PRO A 207 19.00 -3.51 24.23
N SER A 208 20.29 -3.78 24.53
CA SER A 208 21.23 -2.78 25.07
C SER A 208 21.52 -1.63 24.11
N ASP A 209 21.38 -1.85 22.79
CA ASP A 209 21.54 -0.84 21.73
C ASP A 209 20.20 -0.24 21.29
N GLY A 210 19.10 -0.63 21.93
CA GLY A 210 17.75 -0.17 21.64
C GLY A 210 17.54 1.32 21.95
N ILE A 211 16.70 1.98 21.17
CA ILE A 211 16.34 3.39 21.34
C ILE A 211 15.03 3.47 22.13
N MET A 212 15.08 4.06 23.33
CA MET A 212 13.88 4.38 24.09
C MET A 212 13.12 5.53 23.42
N LEU A 213 11.87 5.27 23.05
CA LEU A 213 10.94 6.26 22.58
C LEU A 213 10.25 6.96 23.76
N PRO A 214 9.68 8.16 23.58
CA PRO A 214 8.76 8.73 24.57
C PRO A 214 7.66 7.71 24.92
N THR A 215 7.31 7.63 26.21
CA THR A 215 6.27 6.72 26.69
C THR A 215 4.90 7.04 26.10
N TYR A 216 4.01 6.07 26.01
CA TYR A 216 2.66 6.29 25.51
C TYR A 216 1.93 7.41 26.27
N LYS A 217 2.17 7.55 27.57
CA LYS A 217 1.62 8.62 28.41
C LYS A 217 2.12 10.00 27.97
N GLU A 218 3.42 10.12 27.64
CA GLU A 218 4.01 11.37 27.13
C GLU A 218 3.51 11.71 25.73
N LEU A 219 3.32 10.68 24.86
CA LEU A 219 2.74 10.86 23.54
C LEU A 219 1.31 11.40 23.59
N ARG A 220 0.50 10.94 24.54
CA ARG A 220 -0.88 11.43 24.73
C ARG A 220 -0.93 12.84 25.32
N LYS A 221 0.06 13.20 26.14
CA LYS A 221 0.12 14.51 26.80
C LYS A 221 0.50 15.63 25.82
N ASP A 222 1.41 15.35 24.89
CA ASP A 222 1.94 16.35 23.97
C ASP A 222 2.15 15.75 22.55
N LYS A 223 1.47 16.35 21.58
CA LYS A 223 1.59 15.99 20.16
C LYS A 223 3.01 16.16 19.59
N LEU A 224 3.81 17.07 20.16
CA LEU A 224 5.21 17.23 19.76
C LEU A 224 6.04 16.00 20.13
N ASN A 225 5.74 15.35 21.26
CA ASN A 225 6.40 14.09 21.60
C ASN A 225 6.06 12.98 20.60
N TYR A 226 4.81 12.95 20.09
CA TYR A 226 4.46 12.03 19.01
C TYR A 226 5.25 12.33 17.74
N ALA A 227 5.40 13.61 17.34
CA ALA A 227 6.22 13.99 16.19
C ALA A 227 7.69 13.58 16.35
N LYS A 228 8.28 13.75 17.54
CA LYS A 228 9.64 13.33 17.87
C LYS A 228 9.79 11.80 17.79
N SER A 229 8.88 11.06 18.43
CA SER A 229 8.85 9.60 18.39
C SER A 229 8.73 9.10 16.96
N PHE A 230 7.82 9.68 16.17
CA PHE A 230 7.65 9.31 14.77
C PHE A 230 8.93 9.54 13.93
N ASN A 231 9.63 10.65 14.15
CA ASN A 231 10.89 10.92 13.45
C ASN A 231 11.97 9.86 13.77
N ILE A 232 12.05 9.43 15.02
CA ILE A 232 12.96 8.33 15.42
C ILE A 232 12.55 7.05 14.72
N GLN A 233 11.27 6.69 14.72
CA GLN A 233 10.75 5.51 14.02
C GLN A 233 11.09 5.56 12.52
N TYR A 234 10.82 6.69 11.86
CA TYR A 234 11.10 6.88 10.44
C TYR A 234 12.58 6.69 10.07
N LYS A 235 13.48 7.18 10.92
CA LYS A 235 14.94 7.04 10.72
C LYS A 235 15.45 5.62 10.98
N ASN A 236 14.69 4.77 11.64
CA ASN A 236 15.07 3.39 11.98
C ASN A 236 14.24 2.34 11.21
N THR A 237 13.82 2.65 9.99
CA THR A 237 13.10 1.71 9.11
C THR A 237 14.02 0.86 8.23
N ASP A 238 15.29 1.20 8.13
CA ASP A 238 16.27 0.51 7.29
C ASP A 238 16.82 -0.75 7.97
N PRO A 239 16.91 -1.90 7.28
CA PRO A 239 17.35 -3.15 7.89
C PRO A 239 18.83 -3.20 8.26
N PHE A 240 19.69 -2.37 7.63
CA PHE A 240 21.14 -2.37 7.87
C PHE A 240 21.55 -1.38 8.96
N SER A 241 20.86 -0.26 9.08
CA SER A 241 21.23 0.83 9.99
C SER A 241 20.19 1.09 11.09
N GLY A 242 19.00 0.51 10.98
CA GLY A 242 17.94 0.65 11.97
C GLY A 242 18.26 -0.10 13.26
N LYS A 243 18.00 0.55 14.39
CA LYS A 243 18.13 -0.03 15.72
C LYS A 243 16.79 -0.51 16.26
N PRO A 244 16.78 -1.42 17.23
CA PRO A 244 15.56 -1.75 17.95
C PRO A 244 14.93 -0.49 18.59
N LEU A 245 13.61 -0.42 18.59
CA LEU A 245 12.85 0.67 19.18
C LEU A 245 12.03 0.15 20.35
N ILE A 246 12.05 0.88 21.46
CA ILE A 246 11.41 0.48 22.71
C ILE A 246 10.40 1.55 23.10
N GLU A 247 9.14 1.18 23.25
CA GLU A 247 8.06 2.10 23.66
C GLU A 247 7.35 1.53 24.90
N GLU A 248 7.22 2.34 25.94
CA GLU A 248 6.66 1.93 27.24
C GLU A 248 5.18 2.29 27.35
N TYR A 249 4.37 1.35 27.89
CA TYR A 249 2.93 1.43 28.07
C TYR A 249 2.54 0.97 29.48
N ASP A 250 2.56 1.87 30.45
CA ASP A 250 2.14 1.58 31.83
C ASP A 250 2.86 0.34 32.45
N GLY A 251 4.18 0.29 32.31
CA GLY A 251 5.03 -0.82 32.83
C GLY A 251 5.14 -2.03 31.91
N VAL A 252 4.60 -1.95 30.69
CA VAL A 252 4.85 -2.96 29.63
C VAL A 252 5.66 -2.31 28.53
N TYR A 253 6.75 -2.93 28.16
CA TYR A 253 7.60 -2.52 27.05
C TYR A 253 7.20 -3.26 25.77
N VAL A 254 6.98 -2.52 24.69
CA VAL A 254 6.86 -3.06 23.34
C VAL A 254 8.17 -2.77 22.62
N VAL A 255 8.80 -3.82 22.13
CA VAL A 255 10.10 -3.76 21.45
C VAL A 255 9.91 -4.11 19.98
N GLN A 256 10.25 -3.19 19.10
CA GLN A 256 10.36 -3.43 17.67
C GLN A 256 11.81 -3.74 17.35
N ASN A 257 12.10 -4.96 16.91
CA ASN A 257 13.41 -5.33 16.39
C ASN A 257 13.67 -4.64 15.04
N SER A 258 14.93 -4.64 14.58
CA SER A 258 15.27 -4.12 13.24
C SER A 258 14.51 -4.87 12.15
N ALA A 259 14.25 -4.21 11.03
CA ALA A 259 13.54 -4.80 9.89
C ALA A 259 14.30 -6.02 9.32
N ASN A 260 13.55 -6.93 8.67
CA ASN A 260 14.17 -8.02 7.93
C ASN A 260 15.06 -7.47 6.80
N PRO A 261 16.21 -8.08 6.54
CA PRO A 261 17.01 -7.74 5.36
C PRO A 261 16.22 -8.02 4.08
N PRO A 262 16.55 -7.32 2.97
CA PRO A 262 15.97 -7.63 1.67
C PRO A 262 16.25 -9.09 1.29
N LEU A 263 15.26 -9.72 0.66
CA LEU A 263 15.43 -11.07 0.14
C LEU A 263 16.46 -11.09 -0.99
N GLU A 264 17.25 -12.15 -1.04
CA GLU A 264 18.07 -12.46 -2.19
C GLU A 264 17.19 -12.74 -3.41
N GLN A 265 17.68 -12.41 -4.60
CA GLN A 265 16.92 -12.59 -5.84
C GLN A 265 16.47 -14.04 -6.04
N SER A 266 17.36 -15.00 -5.79
CA SER A 266 17.06 -16.43 -5.90
C SER A 266 15.93 -16.88 -4.97
N TYR A 267 15.89 -16.35 -3.73
CA TYR A 267 14.80 -16.64 -2.82
C TYR A 267 13.48 -16.00 -3.28
N LEU A 268 13.54 -14.77 -3.77
CA LEU A 268 12.37 -14.10 -4.33
C LEU A 268 11.83 -14.86 -5.56
N ASP A 269 12.71 -15.29 -6.47
CA ASP A 269 12.35 -16.11 -7.63
C ASP A 269 11.67 -17.41 -7.20
N TRP A 270 12.24 -18.08 -6.19
CA TRP A 270 11.65 -19.29 -5.62
C TRP A 270 10.24 -19.04 -5.05
N VAL A 271 10.03 -17.95 -4.31
CA VAL A 271 8.71 -17.58 -3.77
C VAL A 271 7.68 -17.46 -4.89
N TYR A 272 8.03 -16.82 -6.01
CA TYR A 272 7.11 -16.66 -7.14
C TYR A 272 6.96 -17.92 -8.02
N ALA A 273 7.86 -18.88 -7.89
CA ALA A 273 7.77 -20.19 -8.56
C ALA A 273 6.86 -21.19 -7.86
N LEU A 274 6.48 -20.95 -6.58
CA LEU A 274 5.61 -21.82 -5.78
C LEU A 274 4.29 -22.14 -6.51
N PRO A 275 3.63 -23.27 -6.19
CA PRO A 275 2.51 -23.81 -6.96
C PRO A 275 1.18 -23.08 -6.67
N TYR A 276 1.11 -21.79 -6.98
CA TYR A 276 -0.13 -21.02 -6.87
C TYR A 276 -1.17 -21.47 -7.88
N GLU A 277 -2.42 -21.64 -7.45
CA GLU A 277 -3.55 -21.94 -8.34
C GLU A 277 -3.96 -20.75 -9.22
N ARG A 278 -3.57 -19.52 -8.87
CA ARG A 278 -3.90 -18.25 -9.52
C ARG A 278 -5.42 -18.05 -9.68
N ARG A 279 -6.17 -18.54 -8.71
CA ARG A 279 -7.63 -18.53 -8.66
C ARG A 279 -8.14 -18.21 -7.25
N ALA A 280 -9.36 -17.70 -7.19
CA ALA A 280 -10.11 -17.67 -5.93
C ALA A 280 -10.53 -19.10 -5.57
N HIS A 281 -10.60 -19.39 -4.27
CA HIS A 281 -11.04 -20.72 -3.82
C HIS A 281 -12.44 -21.04 -4.36
N PRO A 282 -12.72 -22.29 -4.80
CA PRO A 282 -14.00 -22.69 -5.43
C PRO A 282 -15.25 -22.49 -4.56
N MET A 283 -15.10 -22.26 -3.26
CA MET A 283 -16.21 -21.93 -2.36
C MET A 283 -16.91 -20.61 -2.76
N TYR A 284 -16.22 -19.69 -3.44
CA TYR A 284 -16.75 -18.37 -3.85
C TYR A 284 -17.41 -18.44 -5.22
N LYS A 285 -18.73 -18.64 -5.24
CA LYS A 285 -19.50 -18.78 -6.49
C LYS A 285 -19.61 -17.48 -7.30
N LYS A 286 -19.53 -16.31 -6.64
CA LYS A 286 -19.59 -14.98 -7.28
C LYS A 286 -18.20 -14.43 -7.64
N GLY A 287 -17.13 -15.22 -7.40
CA GLY A 287 -15.77 -14.79 -7.59
C GLY A 287 -15.33 -13.69 -6.62
N VAL A 288 -14.07 -13.25 -6.75
CA VAL A 288 -13.45 -12.18 -5.94
C VAL A 288 -12.94 -11.11 -6.90
N PRO A 289 -13.51 -9.88 -6.90
CA PRO A 289 -13.16 -8.86 -7.89
C PRO A 289 -11.68 -8.48 -7.92
N ALA A 290 -11.00 -8.45 -6.76
CA ALA A 290 -9.57 -8.12 -6.70
C ALA A 290 -8.69 -9.10 -7.51
N LEU A 291 -9.10 -10.35 -7.69
CA LEU A 291 -8.38 -11.30 -8.54
C LEU A 291 -8.40 -10.88 -10.01
N GLN A 292 -9.49 -10.30 -10.51
CA GLN A 292 -9.62 -9.93 -11.93
C GLN A 292 -8.57 -8.91 -12.36
N GLU A 293 -8.16 -8.02 -11.44
CA GLU A 293 -7.14 -7.01 -11.71
C GLU A 293 -5.73 -7.62 -11.84
N VAL A 294 -5.44 -8.73 -11.15
CA VAL A 294 -4.10 -9.27 -11.01
C VAL A 294 -3.91 -10.66 -11.63
N LYS A 295 -4.97 -11.36 -12.02
CA LYS A 295 -4.91 -12.77 -12.47
C LYS A 295 -3.83 -13.02 -13.53
N PHE A 296 -3.70 -12.11 -14.49
CA PHE A 296 -2.72 -12.16 -15.58
C PHE A 296 -1.71 -11.00 -15.48
N SER A 297 -1.36 -10.61 -14.26
CA SER A 297 -0.31 -9.64 -13.99
C SER A 297 0.90 -10.32 -13.37
N ILE A 298 2.09 -9.80 -13.65
CA ILE A 298 3.36 -10.32 -13.17
C ILE A 298 4.04 -9.26 -12.30
N ASN A 299 4.26 -9.58 -11.03
CA ASN A 299 5.07 -8.75 -10.15
C ASN A 299 6.55 -9.03 -10.40
N ILE A 300 7.31 -8.01 -10.76
CA ILE A 300 8.74 -8.14 -11.04
C ILE A 300 9.63 -7.62 -9.90
N ASN A 301 9.08 -6.79 -9.02
CA ASN A 301 9.85 -6.18 -7.94
C ASN A 301 8.99 -5.92 -6.69
N ARG A 302 9.68 -5.70 -5.57
CA ARG A 302 9.13 -5.21 -4.30
C ARG A 302 9.99 -4.04 -3.80
N GLY A 303 9.44 -3.26 -2.86
CA GLY A 303 10.10 -2.07 -2.33
C GLY A 303 9.90 -0.82 -3.19
N CYS A 304 10.18 0.35 -2.61
CA CYS A 304 10.05 1.62 -3.31
C CYS A 304 10.93 2.70 -2.67
N PHE A 305 11.90 3.22 -3.40
CA PHE A 305 12.73 4.35 -2.94
C PHE A 305 12.12 5.72 -3.24
N GLY A 306 10.89 5.78 -3.72
CA GLY A 306 10.20 7.04 -4.05
C GLY A 306 9.95 7.96 -2.86
N GLY A 307 9.80 7.39 -1.66
CA GLY A 307 9.79 8.14 -0.40
C GLY A 307 8.64 9.13 -0.21
N CYS A 308 7.52 8.97 -0.96
CA CYS A 308 6.36 9.86 -0.81
C CYS A 308 5.84 9.85 0.63
N SER A 309 5.64 11.02 1.22
CA SER A 309 5.34 11.19 2.65
C SER A 309 4.00 10.59 3.10
N PHE A 310 3.06 10.40 2.17
CA PHE A 310 1.72 9.85 2.42
C PHE A 310 1.61 8.35 2.16
N CYS A 311 2.66 7.72 1.60
CA CYS A 311 2.60 6.34 1.12
C CYS A 311 3.08 5.36 2.19
N ALA A 312 2.24 4.38 2.51
CA ALA A 312 2.55 3.32 3.48
C ALA A 312 3.46 2.21 2.91
N LEU A 313 3.61 2.11 1.59
CA LEU A 313 4.41 1.05 0.96
C LEU A 313 5.85 1.02 1.46
N THR A 314 6.48 2.18 1.61
CA THR A 314 7.84 2.29 2.13
C THR A 314 7.98 1.71 3.54
N ASN A 315 6.95 1.85 4.37
CA ASN A 315 6.95 1.36 5.76
C ASN A 315 6.61 -0.13 5.87
N HIS A 316 6.09 -0.73 4.80
CA HIS A 316 5.74 -2.15 4.74
C HIS A 316 6.72 -2.96 3.88
N GLN A 317 7.03 -2.50 2.67
CA GLN A 317 7.92 -3.21 1.74
C GLN A 317 9.39 -2.74 1.81
N GLY A 318 9.66 -1.63 2.50
CA GLY A 318 11.00 -1.04 2.59
C GLY A 318 11.35 -0.15 1.39
N ARG A 319 12.55 0.46 1.49
CA ARG A 319 13.08 1.42 0.51
C ARG A 319 14.09 0.81 -0.46
N ILE A 320 14.46 -0.44 -0.27
CA ILE A 320 15.41 -1.17 -1.11
C ILE A 320 14.63 -2.03 -2.09
N ILE A 321 14.94 -1.87 -3.37
CA ILE A 321 14.29 -2.67 -4.41
C ILE A 321 14.82 -4.10 -4.36
N GLN A 322 13.89 -5.05 -4.44
CA GLN A 322 14.12 -6.48 -4.54
C GLN A 322 13.48 -6.95 -5.83
N SER A 323 14.28 -7.32 -6.81
CA SER A 323 13.80 -7.67 -8.16
C SER A 323 13.96 -9.16 -8.43
N ARG A 324 13.01 -9.69 -9.16
CA ARG A 324 13.07 -11.04 -9.71
C ARG A 324 14.02 -11.08 -10.91
N SER A 325 14.58 -12.25 -11.19
CA SER A 325 15.32 -12.47 -12.41
C SER A 325 14.39 -12.44 -13.65
N LYS A 326 14.97 -12.18 -14.80
CA LYS A 326 14.27 -12.24 -16.09
C LYS A 326 13.69 -13.65 -16.31
N GLU A 327 14.48 -14.67 -16.03
CA GLU A 327 14.11 -16.08 -16.17
C GLU A 327 12.86 -16.42 -15.37
N SER A 328 12.83 -16.02 -14.09
CA SER A 328 11.66 -16.21 -13.22
C SER A 328 10.40 -15.55 -13.77
N VAL A 329 10.53 -14.33 -14.33
CA VAL A 329 9.41 -13.60 -14.94
C VAL A 329 8.91 -14.29 -16.21
N LEU A 330 9.80 -14.78 -17.05
CA LEU A 330 9.44 -15.50 -18.30
C LEU A 330 8.80 -16.86 -18.00
N GLU A 331 9.31 -17.60 -17.00
CA GLU A 331 8.71 -18.86 -16.56
C GLU A 331 7.28 -18.67 -16.08
N GLU A 332 7.02 -17.60 -15.32
CA GLU A 332 5.67 -17.25 -14.90
C GLU A 332 4.78 -16.93 -16.09
N ALA A 333 5.26 -16.17 -17.07
CA ALA A 333 4.51 -15.86 -18.28
C ALA A 333 4.16 -17.13 -19.09
N HIS A 334 5.07 -18.09 -19.20
CA HIS A 334 4.80 -19.39 -19.83
C HIS A 334 3.71 -20.20 -19.09
N LYS A 335 3.64 -20.07 -17.74
CA LYS A 335 2.52 -20.67 -16.97
C LYS A 335 1.20 -19.96 -17.28
N LEU A 336 1.21 -18.61 -17.39
CA LEU A 336 0.01 -17.82 -17.71
C LEU A 336 -0.57 -18.18 -19.09
N VAL A 337 0.28 -18.35 -20.10
CA VAL A 337 -0.16 -18.71 -21.47
C VAL A 337 -0.90 -20.05 -21.50
N LYS A 338 -0.57 -20.98 -20.60
CA LYS A 338 -1.24 -22.29 -20.49
C LYS A 338 -2.58 -22.24 -19.77
N ASP A 339 -2.92 -21.12 -19.09
CA ASP A 339 -4.21 -20.98 -18.41
C ASP A 339 -5.34 -20.86 -19.48
N PRO A 340 -6.41 -21.69 -19.39
CA PRO A 340 -7.51 -21.68 -20.37
C PRO A 340 -8.26 -20.33 -20.45
N ASP A 341 -8.19 -19.51 -19.42
CA ASP A 341 -8.81 -18.17 -19.40
C ASP A 341 -7.90 -17.10 -20.03
N PHE A 342 -6.65 -17.40 -20.34
CA PHE A 342 -5.72 -16.45 -20.91
C PHE A 342 -6.09 -16.10 -22.35
N LYS A 343 -6.29 -14.82 -22.64
CA LYS A 343 -6.69 -14.31 -23.96
C LYS A 343 -5.53 -13.67 -24.74
N GLY A 344 -4.30 -13.86 -24.27
CA GLY A 344 -3.09 -13.28 -24.86
C GLY A 344 -2.70 -11.93 -24.28
N TYR A 345 -3.31 -11.49 -23.17
CA TYR A 345 -3.03 -10.19 -22.57
C TYR A 345 -2.39 -10.34 -21.19
N ILE A 346 -1.14 -9.92 -21.05
CA ILE A 346 -0.53 -9.69 -19.75
C ILE A 346 -0.97 -8.30 -19.31
N HIS A 347 -1.75 -8.24 -18.23
CA HIS A 347 -2.47 -7.03 -17.82
C HIS A 347 -1.54 -6.00 -17.19
N ASP A 348 -0.48 -6.45 -16.52
CA ASP A 348 0.54 -5.60 -15.91
C ASP A 348 1.84 -6.36 -15.74
N VAL A 349 2.95 -5.68 -15.95
CA VAL A 349 4.30 -6.14 -15.60
C VAL A 349 4.95 -5.05 -14.77
N GLY A 350 5.02 -5.24 -13.46
CA GLY A 350 5.48 -4.16 -12.58
C GLY A 350 5.50 -4.55 -11.11
N GLY A 351 5.30 -3.55 -10.26
CA GLY A 351 5.33 -3.68 -8.81
C GLY A 351 4.80 -2.41 -8.14
N PRO A 352 5.25 -2.06 -6.92
CA PRO A 352 4.83 -0.83 -6.25
C PRO A 352 5.10 0.44 -7.07
N THR A 353 6.14 0.38 -7.90
CA THR A 353 6.48 1.35 -8.94
C THR A 353 7.04 0.55 -10.12
N ALA A 354 6.36 0.56 -11.25
CA ALA A 354 6.67 -0.35 -12.36
C ALA A 354 8.11 -0.21 -12.87
N ASN A 355 8.58 1.02 -13.02
CA ASN A 355 9.90 1.28 -13.59
C ASN A 355 11.04 1.38 -12.55
N PHE A 356 10.84 0.86 -11.32
CA PHE A 356 11.91 0.69 -10.34
C PHE A 356 12.38 -0.77 -10.33
N TYR A 357 13.23 -1.14 -11.26
CA TYR A 357 13.73 -2.51 -11.34
C TYR A 357 15.06 -2.70 -10.60
N HIS A 358 15.86 -1.65 -10.46
CA HIS A 358 17.15 -1.69 -9.79
C HIS A 358 17.14 -1.04 -8.41
N LYS A 359 18.09 -1.42 -7.56
CA LYS A 359 18.41 -0.67 -6.33
C LYS A 359 18.79 0.78 -6.69
N ALA A 360 18.45 1.72 -5.83
CA ALA A 360 18.69 3.14 -6.12
C ALA A 360 20.18 3.49 -6.31
N CYS A 361 21.07 2.79 -5.63
CA CYS A 361 22.52 2.95 -5.76
C CYS A 361 23.27 1.78 -5.10
N SER A 362 24.55 1.61 -5.39
CA SER A 362 25.40 0.56 -4.81
C SER A 362 25.51 0.62 -3.27
N LYS A 363 25.38 1.82 -2.67
CA LYS A 363 25.36 1.93 -1.20
C LYS A 363 24.24 1.08 -0.56
N GLN A 364 23.09 0.93 -1.23
CA GLN A 364 21.98 0.14 -0.70
C GLN A 364 22.28 -1.35 -0.55
N GLU A 365 23.32 -1.85 -1.18
CA GLU A 365 23.72 -3.26 -1.07
C GLU A 365 24.40 -3.58 0.26
N THR A 366 25.13 -2.61 0.83
CA THR A 366 25.96 -2.83 2.01
C THR A 366 25.59 -1.98 3.22
N LYS A 367 25.06 -0.78 2.99
CA LYS A 367 24.79 0.22 4.04
C LYS A 367 23.30 0.61 4.13
N GLY A 368 22.45 0.01 3.31
CA GLY A 368 21.04 0.29 3.28
C GLY A 368 20.65 1.66 2.70
N ALA A 369 19.39 2.04 2.88
CA ALA A 369 18.84 3.31 2.42
C ALA A 369 19.28 4.47 3.32
N CYS A 370 19.48 5.66 2.73
CA CYS A 370 19.84 6.86 3.49
C CYS A 370 18.71 7.28 4.44
N THR A 371 19.04 7.58 5.69
CA THR A 371 18.09 8.07 6.71
C THR A 371 17.72 9.54 6.52
N GLU A 372 18.69 10.38 6.10
CA GLU A 372 18.55 11.84 6.00
C GLU A 372 18.26 12.34 4.57
N LYS A 373 18.34 11.45 3.56
CA LYS A 373 18.22 11.84 2.15
C LYS A 373 17.23 10.95 1.41
N GLN A 374 16.52 11.55 0.46
CA GLN A 374 15.69 10.84 -0.50
C GLN A 374 16.41 10.74 -1.85
N CYS A 375 16.11 9.68 -2.61
CA CYS A 375 16.76 9.46 -3.91
C CYS A 375 16.28 10.42 -5.01
N LEU A 376 15.03 10.89 -4.90
CA LEU A 376 14.33 11.68 -5.91
C LEU A 376 13.86 13.06 -5.40
N PHE A 377 14.02 13.35 -4.11
CA PHE A 377 13.54 14.59 -3.50
C PHE A 377 14.60 15.21 -2.56
N PRO A 378 14.75 16.57 -2.47
CA PRO A 378 14.08 17.58 -3.31
C PRO A 378 14.61 17.58 -4.75
N ASN A 379 15.80 17.07 -4.97
CA ASN A 379 16.44 16.91 -6.27
C ASN A 379 16.93 15.47 -6.41
N ARG A 380 17.20 15.06 -7.66
CA ARG A 380 17.83 13.77 -7.95
C ARG A 380 19.13 13.62 -7.15
N CYS A 381 19.28 12.52 -6.43
CA CYS A 381 20.57 12.17 -5.81
C CYS A 381 21.64 11.94 -6.89
N PRO A 382 22.84 12.52 -6.77
CA PRO A 382 23.91 12.29 -7.75
C PRO A 382 24.29 10.82 -7.94
N ASN A 383 24.14 10.02 -6.87
CA ASN A 383 24.45 8.58 -6.88
C ASN A 383 23.28 7.70 -7.33
N LEU A 384 22.14 8.31 -7.71
CA LEU A 384 20.99 7.53 -8.17
C LEU A 384 21.32 6.86 -9.50
N PHE A 385 21.31 5.54 -9.51
CA PHE A 385 21.38 4.75 -10.72
C PHE A 385 20.04 4.83 -11.46
N VAL A 386 20.08 5.18 -12.74
CA VAL A 386 18.90 5.28 -13.61
C VAL A 386 19.19 4.51 -14.87
N SER A 387 18.49 3.40 -15.06
CA SER A 387 18.43 2.62 -16.29
C SER A 387 17.10 1.86 -16.35
N HIS A 388 16.59 1.69 -17.55
CA HIS A 388 15.43 0.85 -17.84
C HIS A 388 15.80 -0.33 -18.77
N ASP A 389 17.08 -0.56 -19.04
CA ASP A 389 17.54 -1.53 -20.05
C ASP A 389 17.10 -2.96 -19.71
N ASP A 390 17.32 -3.42 -18.48
CA ASP A 390 16.89 -4.76 -18.05
C ASP A 390 15.37 -4.90 -18.03
N TYR A 391 14.65 -3.85 -17.64
CA TYR A 391 13.20 -3.85 -17.68
C TYR A 391 12.67 -3.90 -19.12
N LEU A 392 13.31 -3.18 -20.05
CA LEU A 392 13.01 -3.26 -21.49
C LEU A 392 13.26 -4.65 -22.04
N ASP A 393 14.36 -5.28 -21.66
CA ASP A 393 14.70 -6.63 -22.11
C ASP A 393 13.65 -7.65 -21.66
N ILE A 394 13.18 -7.55 -20.40
CA ILE A 394 12.05 -8.35 -19.89
C ILE A 394 10.79 -8.11 -20.74
N LEU A 395 10.39 -6.86 -20.94
CA LEU A 395 9.17 -6.52 -21.68
C LEU A 395 9.21 -7.01 -23.13
N ARG A 396 10.35 -6.88 -23.78
CA ARG A 396 10.58 -7.34 -25.16
C ARG A 396 10.52 -8.87 -25.24
N SER A 397 11.15 -9.55 -24.30
CA SER A 397 11.13 -11.03 -24.23
C SER A 397 9.72 -11.55 -23.97
N LEU A 398 8.95 -10.93 -23.09
CA LEU A 398 7.55 -11.29 -22.84
C LEU A 398 6.66 -11.16 -24.10
N ARG A 399 6.91 -10.14 -24.94
CA ARG A 399 6.17 -9.96 -26.19
C ARG A 399 6.49 -11.00 -27.26
N GLN A 400 7.61 -11.70 -27.13
CA GLN A 400 8.04 -12.77 -28.07
C GLN A 400 7.49 -14.15 -27.68
N ILE A 401 6.89 -14.30 -26.52
CA ILE A 401 6.30 -15.58 -26.07
C ILE A 401 5.08 -15.90 -26.93
N ASP A 402 5.07 -17.10 -27.52
CA ASP A 402 3.91 -17.59 -28.27
C ASP A 402 2.65 -17.58 -27.40
N GLY A 403 1.55 -17.05 -27.97
CA GLY A 403 0.30 -16.87 -27.26
C GLY A 403 0.16 -15.50 -26.55
N VAL A 404 1.24 -14.73 -26.40
CA VAL A 404 1.17 -13.35 -25.88
C VAL A 404 0.93 -12.37 -27.02
N LYS A 405 -0.20 -11.66 -26.98
CA LYS A 405 -0.58 -10.63 -27.96
C LYS A 405 -0.18 -9.23 -27.53
N LYS A 406 -0.30 -8.94 -26.22
CA LYS A 406 -0.01 -7.62 -25.63
C LYS A 406 0.51 -7.77 -24.20
N VAL A 407 1.45 -6.89 -23.88
CA VAL A 407 2.00 -6.73 -22.53
C VAL A 407 1.75 -5.29 -22.11
N PHE A 408 0.95 -5.08 -21.06
CA PHE A 408 0.63 -3.77 -20.56
C PHE A 408 1.42 -3.42 -19.30
N ILE A 409 1.59 -2.13 -19.05
CA ILE A 409 2.07 -1.56 -17.80
C ILE A 409 0.94 -0.71 -17.23
N ARG A 410 0.31 -1.18 -16.14
CA ARG A 410 -0.76 -0.49 -15.43
C ARG A 410 -0.34 0.02 -14.06
N SER A 411 0.69 -0.60 -13.48
CA SER A 411 1.37 -0.10 -12.27
C SER A 411 1.92 1.30 -12.51
N GLY A 412 1.96 2.11 -11.46
CA GLY A 412 2.36 3.51 -11.58
C GLY A 412 3.80 3.68 -12.10
N ILE A 413 3.96 4.51 -13.12
CA ILE A 413 5.26 4.94 -13.62
C ILE A 413 5.72 6.17 -12.82
N ARG A 414 6.94 6.12 -12.29
CA ARG A 414 7.63 7.30 -11.75
C ARG A 414 8.18 8.12 -12.91
N TYR A 415 7.42 9.13 -13.29
CA TYR A 415 7.76 10.01 -14.41
C TYR A 415 9.06 10.79 -14.18
N ASP A 416 9.38 11.15 -12.93
CA ASP A 416 10.62 11.81 -12.57
C ASP A 416 11.84 10.90 -12.81
N TYR A 417 11.77 9.62 -12.41
CA TYR A 417 12.81 8.65 -12.67
C TYR A 417 12.98 8.41 -14.19
N LEU A 418 11.86 8.31 -14.91
CA LEU A 418 11.86 8.19 -16.37
C LEU A 418 12.52 9.39 -17.05
N MET A 419 12.24 10.61 -16.58
CA MET A 419 12.86 11.84 -17.11
C MET A 419 14.35 11.98 -16.84
N TYR A 420 14.90 11.21 -15.90
CA TYR A 420 16.34 11.17 -15.62
C TYR A 420 17.09 10.12 -16.43
N ASP A 421 16.40 9.31 -17.22
CA ASP A 421 17.05 8.38 -18.14
C ASP A 421 17.83 9.14 -19.21
N LYS A 422 18.99 8.61 -19.58
CA LYS A 422 19.89 9.22 -20.56
C LYS A 422 19.38 9.12 -21.99
N ASN A 423 18.52 8.14 -22.27
CA ASN A 423 17.94 7.93 -23.58
C ASN A 423 16.40 7.84 -23.48
N ASP A 424 15.74 7.89 -24.63
CA ASP A 424 14.28 7.84 -24.73
C ASP A 424 13.76 6.46 -25.12
N GLU A 425 14.59 5.45 -25.10
CA GLU A 425 14.25 4.13 -25.63
C GLU A 425 13.08 3.51 -24.87
N PHE A 426 13.18 3.46 -23.53
CA PHE A 426 12.08 2.96 -22.71
C PHE A 426 10.81 3.83 -22.86
N PHE A 427 10.94 5.16 -22.95
CA PHE A 427 9.79 6.04 -23.09
C PHE A 427 9.06 5.80 -24.42
N LYS A 428 9.78 5.64 -25.52
CA LYS A 428 9.22 5.29 -26.83
C LYS A 428 8.58 3.89 -26.83
N GLU A 429 9.25 2.93 -26.24
CA GLU A 429 8.74 1.55 -26.12
C GLU A 429 7.45 1.51 -25.29
N LEU A 430 7.42 2.21 -24.14
CA LEU A 430 6.25 2.35 -23.28
C LEU A 430 5.03 2.84 -24.08
N ILE A 431 5.18 3.96 -24.80
CA ILE A 431 4.12 4.54 -25.62
C ILE A 431 3.72 3.59 -26.75
N THR A 432 4.68 2.97 -27.41
CA THR A 432 4.41 2.17 -28.62
C THR A 432 3.69 0.86 -28.31
N HIS A 433 4.04 0.21 -27.20
CA HIS A 433 3.67 -1.19 -26.96
C HIS A 433 2.92 -1.46 -25.66
N HIS A 434 3.10 -0.62 -24.60
CA HIS A 434 2.69 -0.98 -23.26
C HIS A 434 1.56 -0.13 -22.67
N VAL A 435 1.16 0.95 -23.37
CA VAL A 435 0.02 1.79 -23.00
C VAL A 435 -1.19 1.45 -23.87
N SER A 436 -2.33 1.18 -23.20
CA SER A 436 -3.59 0.79 -23.88
C SER A 436 -4.51 1.97 -24.24
N GLY A 437 -3.94 3.19 -24.43
CA GLY A 437 -4.70 4.43 -24.71
C GLY A 437 -4.61 5.45 -23.59
N GLN A 438 -4.42 5.02 -22.34
CA GLN A 438 -4.28 5.91 -21.18
C GLN A 438 -3.08 5.51 -20.33
N LEU A 439 -2.22 6.49 -20.02
CA LEU A 439 -1.15 6.33 -19.06
C LEU A 439 -1.50 7.05 -17.76
N LYS A 440 -1.59 6.28 -16.67
CA LYS A 440 -1.84 6.81 -15.33
C LYS A 440 -0.52 7.29 -14.72
N VAL A 441 -0.50 8.52 -14.25
CA VAL A 441 0.66 9.14 -13.58
C VAL A 441 0.21 9.88 -12.33
N ALA A 442 1.06 9.94 -11.34
CA ALA A 442 0.74 10.48 -10.02
C ALA A 442 1.57 11.75 -9.70
N PRO A 443 1.27 12.91 -10.31
CA PRO A 443 1.88 14.18 -9.91
C PRO A 443 1.41 14.64 -8.53
N GLU A 444 0.22 14.26 -8.11
CA GLU A 444 -0.49 14.55 -6.86
C GLU A 444 -0.94 16.01 -6.73
N HIS A 445 -0.10 16.97 -7.06
CA HIS A 445 -0.36 18.40 -6.95
C HIS A 445 0.47 19.21 -7.95
N VAL A 446 0.22 20.54 -8.05
CA VAL A 446 1.01 21.48 -8.88
C VAL A 446 1.62 22.63 -8.07
N SER A 447 1.26 22.79 -6.81
CA SER A 447 1.93 23.72 -5.90
C SER A 447 3.21 23.08 -5.39
N ASP A 448 4.39 23.68 -5.70
CA ASP A 448 5.69 23.15 -5.26
C ASP A 448 5.81 23.15 -3.72
N ARG A 449 5.12 24.06 -3.04
CA ARG A 449 5.03 24.06 -1.58
C ARG A 449 4.34 22.79 -1.06
N VAL A 450 3.22 22.39 -1.65
CA VAL A 450 2.50 21.16 -1.27
C VAL A 450 3.31 19.93 -1.67
N LEU A 451 3.89 19.93 -2.88
CA LEU A 451 4.76 18.86 -3.36
C LEU A 451 5.98 18.64 -2.45
N SER A 452 6.51 19.68 -1.84
CA SER A 452 7.62 19.57 -0.88
C SER A 452 7.20 18.80 0.38
N TYR A 453 5.99 19.02 0.91
CA TYR A 453 5.46 18.22 2.01
C TYR A 453 5.16 16.77 1.60
N MET A 454 4.75 16.55 0.36
CA MET A 454 4.52 15.22 -0.20
C MET A 454 5.80 14.45 -0.52
N GLN A 455 6.98 15.10 -0.49
CA GLN A 455 8.25 14.56 -1.00
C GLN A 455 8.15 14.13 -2.47
N LYS A 456 7.50 14.94 -3.28
CA LYS A 456 7.35 14.75 -4.73
C LYS A 456 8.23 15.76 -5.49
N PRO A 457 8.63 15.46 -6.73
CA PRO A 457 9.39 16.38 -7.56
C PRO A 457 8.60 17.66 -7.87
N SER A 458 9.30 18.70 -8.29
CA SER A 458 8.67 19.97 -8.64
C SER A 458 7.66 19.85 -9.79
N SER A 459 6.67 20.73 -9.79
CA SER A 459 5.67 20.83 -10.85
C SER A 459 6.27 21.08 -12.23
N SER A 460 7.42 21.77 -12.29
CA SER A 460 8.13 22.02 -13.53
C SER A 460 8.64 20.74 -14.21
N LEU A 461 9.10 19.76 -13.44
CA LEU A 461 9.52 18.46 -13.98
C LEU A 461 8.33 17.69 -14.56
N TYR A 462 7.19 17.77 -13.89
CA TYR A 462 5.95 17.15 -14.39
C TYR A 462 5.51 17.79 -15.72
N ARG A 463 5.54 19.12 -15.84
CA ARG A 463 5.22 19.81 -17.10
C ARG A 463 6.13 19.37 -18.25
N LYS A 464 7.43 19.28 -18.01
CA LYS A 464 8.41 18.76 -19.00
C LYS A 464 8.08 17.31 -19.41
N PHE A 465 7.66 16.47 -18.47
CA PHE A 465 7.22 15.11 -18.78
C PHE A 465 5.97 15.12 -19.68
N VAL A 466 4.98 15.95 -19.38
CA VAL A 466 3.74 16.08 -20.19
C VAL A 466 4.06 16.51 -21.61
N GLU A 467 4.87 17.56 -21.77
CA GLU A 467 5.32 18.05 -23.07
C GLU A 467 6.03 16.95 -23.88
N LYS A 468 6.97 16.24 -23.24
CA LYS A 468 7.72 15.15 -23.88
C LYS A 468 6.80 13.98 -24.25
N TYR A 469 5.86 13.62 -23.39
CA TYR A 469 4.89 12.55 -23.66
C TYR A 469 4.05 12.84 -24.90
N TYR A 470 3.46 14.02 -25.02
CA TYR A 470 2.64 14.36 -26.18
C TYR A 470 3.48 14.58 -27.44
N LYS A 471 4.70 15.08 -27.33
CA LYS A 471 5.65 15.15 -28.45
C LYS A 471 5.94 13.76 -29.01
N LEU A 472 6.30 12.80 -28.16
CA LEU A 472 6.56 11.42 -28.56
C LEU A 472 5.30 10.72 -29.11
N ASN A 473 4.12 10.95 -28.54
CA ASN A 473 2.87 10.41 -29.08
C ASN A 473 2.65 10.87 -30.53
N LYS A 474 2.89 12.15 -30.81
CA LYS A 474 2.77 12.70 -32.16
C LYS A 474 3.80 12.07 -33.13
N GLU A 475 5.06 11.98 -32.70
CA GLU A 475 6.13 11.36 -33.50
C GLU A 475 5.83 9.87 -33.81
N LEU A 476 5.31 9.13 -32.84
CA LEU A 476 4.98 7.71 -32.92
C LEU A 476 3.56 7.46 -33.51
N LYS A 477 2.85 8.51 -33.91
CA LYS A 477 1.47 8.45 -34.45
C LYS A 477 0.52 7.69 -33.53
N LYS A 478 0.60 7.96 -32.21
CA LYS A 478 -0.29 7.39 -31.19
C LYS A 478 -1.30 8.46 -30.74
N ASP A 479 -2.50 8.00 -30.38
CA ASP A 479 -3.56 8.80 -29.77
C ASP A 479 -3.79 8.30 -28.34
N GLN A 480 -2.94 8.76 -27.43
CA GLN A 480 -2.96 8.33 -26.02
C GLN A 480 -3.01 9.54 -25.09
N TYR A 481 -3.63 9.35 -23.93
CA TYR A 481 -3.90 10.42 -22.98
C TYR A 481 -3.24 10.14 -21.63
N LEU A 482 -2.82 11.20 -20.95
CA LEU A 482 -2.39 11.13 -19.56
C LEU A 482 -3.61 11.23 -18.64
N VAL A 483 -3.64 10.38 -17.63
CA VAL A 483 -4.61 10.43 -16.54
C VAL A 483 -3.87 10.77 -15.24
N PRO A 484 -3.82 12.06 -14.86
CA PRO A 484 -3.13 12.45 -13.63
C PRO A 484 -3.95 12.12 -12.39
N TYR A 485 -3.32 11.46 -11.44
CA TYR A 485 -3.85 11.35 -10.08
C TYR A 485 -3.51 12.61 -9.31
N LEU A 486 -4.54 13.28 -8.79
CA LEU A 486 -4.44 14.53 -8.05
C LEU A 486 -5.09 14.37 -6.68
N MET A 487 -4.44 14.91 -5.65
CA MET A 487 -4.83 14.75 -4.26
C MET A 487 -5.28 16.07 -3.64
N SER A 488 -6.45 16.07 -2.99
CA SER A 488 -6.93 17.20 -2.21
C SER A 488 -6.59 17.05 -0.73
N SER A 489 -6.51 18.16 -0.03
CA SER A 489 -6.45 18.23 1.45
C SER A 489 -5.25 17.53 2.10
N HIS A 490 -4.13 17.36 1.38
CA HIS A 490 -2.88 16.90 1.98
C HIS A 490 -2.38 17.94 3.00
N PRO A 491 -1.74 17.53 4.12
CA PRO A 491 -1.06 18.48 5.01
C PRO A 491 -0.13 19.44 4.23
N GLY A 492 -0.22 20.72 4.51
CA GLY A 492 0.45 21.79 3.75
C GLY A 492 -0.42 22.41 2.65
N SER A 493 -1.50 21.76 2.19
CA SER A 493 -2.40 22.32 1.16
C SER A 493 -3.38 23.31 1.77
N LYS A 494 -3.22 24.58 1.45
CA LYS A 494 -4.17 25.65 1.73
C LYS A 494 -5.18 25.77 0.60
N LEU A 495 -6.19 26.60 0.80
CA LEU A 495 -7.25 26.80 -0.19
C LEU A 495 -6.72 27.45 -1.47
N GLU A 496 -5.71 28.34 -1.35
CA GLU A 496 -5.02 28.96 -2.49
C GLU A 496 -4.29 27.93 -3.36
N ASP A 497 -3.68 26.89 -2.75
CA ASP A 497 -3.03 25.82 -3.51
C ASP A 497 -4.05 24.96 -4.25
N ALA A 498 -5.22 24.72 -3.66
CA ALA A 498 -6.32 24.01 -4.31
C ALA A 498 -6.90 24.81 -5.49
N ILE A 499 -6.93 26.14 -5.39
CA ILE A 499 -7.32 27.02 -6.51
C ILE A 499 -6.26 26.93 -7.62
N MET A 500 -4.97 27.00 -7.30
CA MET A 500 -3.88 26.82 -8.27
C MET A 500 -4.01 25.47 -9.00
N LEU A 501 -4.39 24.42 -8.30
CA LEU A 501 -4.63 23.11 -8.90
C LEU A 501 -5.85 23.12 -9.82
N ALA A 502 -6.92 23.82 -9.45
CA ALA A 502 -8.11 23.98 -10.30
C ALA A 502 -7.81 24.80 -11.57
N GLU A 503 -6.99 25.84 -11.47
CA GLU A 503 -6.50 26.61 -12.62
C GLU A 503 -5.71 25.71 -13.58
N TYR A 504 -4.78 24.90 -13.05
CA TYR A 504 -4.05 23.92 -13.86
C TYR A 504 -4.99 22.93 -14.58
N ILE A 505 -5.99 22.37 -13.87
CA ILE A 505 -6.98 21.46 -14.45
C ILE A 505 -7.78 22.14 -15.59
N ARG A 506 -8.09 23.43 -15.43
CA ARG A 506 -8.76 24.24 -16.47
C ARG A 506 -7.86 24.42 -17.69
N ASP A 507 -6.63 24.86 -17.47
CA ASP A 507 -5.70 25.26 -18.54
C ASP A 507 -5.27 24.06 -19.38
N GLU A 508 -5.02 22.93 -18.74
CA GLU A 508 -4.69 21.67 -19.41
C GLU A 508 -5.94 20.89 -19.89
N LYS A 509 -7.15 21.44 -19.69
CA LYS A 509 -8.43 20.84 -20.09
C LYS A 509 -8.64 19.42 -19.55
N ILE A 510 -8.09 19.13 -18.39
CA ILE A 510 -8.19 17.83 -17.73
C ILE A 510 -9.63 17.63 -17.23
N TYR A 511 -10.14 16.40 -17.37
CA TYR A 511 -11.39 15.98 -16.75
C TYR A 511 -11.10 15.03 -15.60
N ILE A 512 -11.52 15.38 -14.39
CA ILE A 512 -11.31 14.59 -13.18
C ILE A 512 -12.63 13.90 -12.80
N GLU A 513 -12.72 12.61 -13.05
CA GLU A 513 -13.88 11.80 -12.64
C GLU A 513 -13.82 11.48 -11.15
N GLN A 514 -12.66 11.10 -10.65
CA GLN A 514 -12.45 10.70 -9.25
C GLN A 514 -11.39 11.57 -8.59
N VAL A 515 -11.74 12.16 -7.45
CA VAL A 515 -10.81 12.90 -6.60
C VAL A 515 -10.25 11.96 -5.53
N GLN A 516 -8.94 11.98 -5.38
CA GLN A 516 -8.28 11.36 -4.24
C GLN A 516 -8.16 12.40 -3.12
N ASP A 517 -8.98 12.27 -2.08
CA ASP A 517 -8.74 13.03 -0.86
C ASP A 517 -7.65 12.37 -0.04
N PHE A 518 -6.79 13.16 0.58
CA PHE A 518 -5.81 12.63 1.50
C PHE A 518 -6.49 11.79 2.59
N TYR A 519 -6.04 10.54 2.73
CA TYR A 519 -6.45 9.63 3.79
C TYR A 519 -5.28 9.43 4.76
N PRO A 520 -5.43 9.83 6.03
CA PRO A 520 -4.38 9.64 7.04
C PRO A 520 -4.15 8.15 7.34
N THR A 521 -3.23 7.54 6.61
CA THR A 521 -2.83 6.14 6.81
C THR A 521 -1.80 6.08 7.94
N PRO A 522 -1.96 5.21 8.96
CA PRO A 522 -1.00 5.10 10.06
C PRO A 522 0.45 4.90 9.59
N SER A 523 1.40 5.32 10.40
CA SER A 523 2.85 5.21 10.16
C SER A 523 3.37 5.93 8.90
N THR A 524 2.65 6.96 8.41
CA THR A 524 3.14 7.83 7.34
C THR A 524 3.50 9.22 7.87
N ILE A 525 4.50 9.86 7.25
CA ILE A 525 4.90 11.24 7.60
C ILE A 525 3.70 12.19 7.50
N SER A 526 2.90 12.07 6.44
CA SER A 526 1.73 12.92 6.23
C SER A 526 0.68 12.73 7.31
N THR A 527 0.51 11.52 7.85
CA THR A 527 -0.40 11.29 8.97
C THR A 527 0.13 11.89 10.26
N CYS A 528 1.44 11.84 10.49
CA CYS A 528 2.06 12.56 11.61
C CYS A 528 1.82 14.06 11.49
N MET A 529 2.06 14.67 10.33
CA MET A 529 1.76 16.08 10.06
C MET A 529 0.27 16.40 10.29
N TYR A 530 -0.62 15.53 9.81
CA TYR A 530 -2.07 15.71 9.95
C TYR A 530 -2.51 15.75 11.41
N TYR A 531 -2.00 14.84 12.24
CA TYR A 531 -2.34 14.75 13.66
C TYR A 531 -1.72 15.88 14.48
N THR A 532 -0.42 16.11 14.27
CA THR A 532 0.35 17.03 15.13
C THR A 532 0.31 18.48 14.68
N GLY A 533 0.10 18.74 13.39
CA GLY A 533 0.30 20.07 12.80
C GLY A 533 1.77 20.44 12.62
N VAL A 534 2.69 19.46 12.72
CA VAL A 534 4.13 19.68 12.64
C VAL A 534 4.75 18.67 11.67
N ASP A 535 5.72 19.11 10.86
CA ASP A 535 6.54 18.21 10.06
C ASP A 535 7.56 17.51 10.98
N PRO A 536 7.48 16.18 11.19
CA PRO A 536 8.35 15.49 12.12
C PRO A 536 9.83 15.53 11.74
N ARG A 537 10.15 15.82 10.49
CA ARG A 537 11.54 15.91 9.99
C ARG A 537 12.24 17.20 10.37
N THR A 538 11.49 18.29 10.47
CA THR A 538 11.99 19.65 10.71
C THR A 538 11.47 20.29 11.98
N MET A 539 10.45 19.71 12.58
CA MET A 539 9.70 20.23 13.73
C MET A 539 9.06 21.61 13.46
N LYS A 540 8.86 21.98 12.19
CA LYS A 540 8.19 23.22 11.79
C LYS A 540 6.69 22.99 11.64
N GLU A 541 5.90 24.01 11.94
CA GLU A 541 4.45 23.99 11.78
C GLU A 541 4.03 23.74 10.34
N VAL A 542 2.99 22.95 10.17
CA VAL A 542 2.37 22.60 8.90
C VAL A 542 0.88 22.89 8.97
N TYR A 543 0.40 23.65 8.00
CA TYR A 543 -1.02 23.87 7.86
C TYR A 543 -1.77 22.56 7.57
N VAL A 544 -2.92 22.37 8.22
CA VAL A 544 -3.77 21.17 8.02
C VAL A 544 -5.23 21.60 7.90
N ALA A 545 -5.85 21.29 6.77
CA ALA A 545 -7.29 21.45 6.56
C ALA A 545 -8.05 20.45 7.45
N LYS A 546 -8.53 20.88 8.63
CA LYS A 546 -9.23 20.00 9.59
C LYS A 546 -10.74 20.06 9.49
N THR A 547 -11.31 21.20 9.08
CA THR A 547 -12.76 21.36 9.00
C THR A 547 -13.36 20.60 7.82
N LYS A 548 -14.56 20.07 8.02
CA LYS A 548 -15.30 19.38 6.93
C LYS A 548 -15.56 20.33 5.76
N GLU A 549 -15.86 21.58 6.05
CA GLU A 549 -16.15 22.61 5.06
C GLU A 549 -14.94 22.88 4.17
N GLU A 550 -13.76 23.09 4.75
CA GLU A 550 -12.55 23.36 3.98
C GLU A 550 -12.12 22.18 3.12
N LYS A 551 -12.17 20.95 3.67
CA LYS A 551 -11.92 19.73 2.88
C LYS A 551 -12.90 19.62 1.70
N ALA A 552 -14.17 19.94 1.94
CA ALA A 552 -15.18 19.93 0.88
C ALA A 552 -14.88 20.99 -0.19
N MET A 553 -14.45 22.20 0.19
CA MET A 553 -14.02 23.24 -0.76
C MET A 553 -12.83 22.81 -1.60
N GLN A 554 -11.75 22.29 -0.95
CA GLN A 554 -10.56 21.82 -1.67
C GLN A 554 -10.91 20.69 -2.65
N ARG A 555 -11.76 19.75 -2.24
CA ARG A 555 -12.24 18.67 -3.11
C ARG A 555 -13.08 19.21 -4.27
N ALA A 556 -14.01 20.14 -4.01
CA ALA A 556 -14.89 20.72 -5.01
C ALA A 556 -14.12 21.46 -6.11
N LEU A 557 -13.01 22.11 -5.78
CA LEU A 557 -12.12 22.79 -6.71
C LEU A 557 -11.51 21.83 -7.77
N LEU A 558 -11.21 20.58 -7.41
CA LEU A 558 -10.73 19.60 -8.38
C LEU A 558 -11.83 19.18 -9.39
N GLN A 559 -13.08 19.28 -8.99
CA GLN A 559 -14.25 18.97 -9.82
C GLN A 559 -15.13 20.21 -10.03
N TYR A 560 -14.51 21.36 -10.26
CA TYR A 560 -15.20 22.66 -10.34
C TYR A 560 -16.26 22.72 -11.47
N LYS A 561 -16.14 21.86 -12.48
CA LYS A 561 -17.11 21.76 -13.59
C LYS A 561 -18.42 21.06 -13.20
N ASP A 562 -18.44 20.30 -12.10
CA ASP A 562 -19.67 19.66 -11.62
C ASP A 562 -20.61 20.72 -11.02
N PRO A 563 -21.83 20.90 -11.55
CA PRO A 563 -22.79 21.89 -11.03
C PRO A 563 -23.13 21.70 -9.54
N LYS A 564 -22.95 20.49 -9.00
CA LYS A 564 -23.16 20.21 -7.57
C LYS A 564 -22.12 20.90 -6.68
N ASN A 565 -20.94 21.17 -7.23
CA ASN A 565 -19.82 21.79 -6.50
C ASN A 565 -19.84 23.33 -6.60
N TYR A 566 -20.72 23.92 -7.39
CA TYR A 566 -20.74 25.37 -7.68
C TYR A 566 -20.66 26.23 -6.41
N ASP A 567 -21.52 25.98 -5.44
CA ASP A 567 -21.63 26.81 -4.22
C ASP A 567 -20.34 26.71 -3.37
N LEU A 568 -19.74 25.53 -3.27
CA LEU A 568 -18.47 25.31 -2.57
C LEU A 568 -17.29 25.97 -3.28
N VAL A 569 -17.24 25.88 -4.62
CA VAL A 569 -16.21 26.54 -5.42
C VAL A 569 -16.33 28.05 -5.30
N LYS A 570 -17.55 28.60 -5.43
CA LYS A 570 -17.80 30.05 -5.27
C LYS A 570 -17.37 30.55 -3.88
N ALA A 571 -17.73 29.82 -2.82
CA ALA A 571 -17.33 30.14 -1.45
C ALA A 571 -15.80 30.12 -1.28
N ALA A 572 -15.12 29.12 -1.85
CA ALA A 572 -13.67 29.02 -1.85
C ALA A 572 -13.00 30.21 -2.53
N LEU A 573 -13.48 30.58 -3.73
CA LEU A 573 -12.96 31.72 -4.50
C LEU A 573 -13.15 33.05 -3.78
N ILE A 574 -14.33 33.28 -3.18
CA ILE A 574 -14.62 34.49 -2.41
C ILE A 574 -13.70 34.55 -1.17
N LYS A 575 -13.54 33.45 -0.45
CA LYS A 575 -12.68 33.37 0.75
C LYS A 575 -11.22 33.72 0.43
N CYS A 576 -10.74 33.33 -0.74
CA CYS A 576 -9.40 33.65 -1.23
C CYS A 576 -9.32 34.94 -2.07
N LYS A 577 -10.40 35.72 -2.16
CA LYS A 577 -10.48 36.97 -2.94
C LYS A 577 -10.15 36.79 -4.43
N ARG A 578 -10.42 35.60 -4.99
CA ARG A 578 -10.18 35.26 -6.40
C ARG A 578 -11.44 35.51 -7.22
N PHE A 579 -11.94 36.75 -7.20
CA PHE A 579 -13.12 37.18 -7.98
C PHE A 579 -12.87 37.12 -9.51
N ASP A 580 -11.61 37.21 -9.91
CA ASP A 580 -11.14 37.05 -11.28
C ASP A 580 -11.49 35.68 -11.89
N LEU A 581 -11.72 34.67 -11.07
CA LEU A 581 -12.10 33.31 -11.48
C LEU A 581 -13.62 33.07 -11.54
N ILE A 582 -14.43 34.11 -11.25
CA ILE A 582 -15.90 34.06 -11.30
C ILE A 582 -16.37 34.97 -12.45
N GLY A 583 -17.02 34.40 -13.46
CA GLY A 583 -17.53 35.17 -14.60
C GLY A 583 -17.64 34.34 -15.88
N ASN A 584 -17.80 35.02 -17.01
CA ASN A 584 -18.01 34.38 -18.32
C ASN A 584 -16.74 34.33 -19.18
N GLY A 585 -15.61 34.85 -18.68
CA GLY A 585 -14.32 34.82 -19.36
C GLY A 585 -13.72 33.42 -19.47
N LYS A 586 -12.86 33.19 -20.47
CA LYS A 586 -12.18 31.91 -20.67
C LYS A 586 -11.29 31.50 -19.48
N GLY A 587 -10.80 32.48 -18.70
CA GLY A 587 -9.99 32.28 -17.50
C GLY A 587 -10.80 31.97 -16.23
N CYS A 588 -12.13 32.06 -16.24
CA CYS A 588 -12.95 31.80 -15.06
C CYS A 588 -13.14 30.29 -14.83
N LEU A 589 -13.21 29.88 -13.57
CA LEU A 589 -13.53 28.52 -13.17
C LEU A 589 -15.03 28.24 -13.17
N ILE A 590 -15.82 29.23 -12.70
CA ILE A 590 -17.27 29.16 -12.64
C ILE A 590 -17.91 30.43 -13.21
N ARG A 591 -19.15 30.29 -13.67
CA ARG A 591 -19.95 31.42 -14.11
C ARG A 591 -20.44 32.25 -12.91
N GLU A 592 -20.84 33.49 -13.15
CA GLU A 592 -21.39 34.38 -12.12
C GLU A 592 -22.65 33.80 -11.47
N PHE A 593 -23.50 33.17 -12.29
CA PHE A 593 -24.73 32.53 -11.85
C PHE A 593 -24.70 31.03 -12.12
N LYS A 594 -25.28 30.27 -11.16
CA LYS A 594 -25.41 28.82 -11.27
C LYS A 594 -26.21 28.42 -12.49
N THR A 595 -25.63 27.61 -13.39
CA THR A 595 -26.35 27.07 -14.53
C THR A 595 -27.40 26.06 -14.04
N PRO A 596 -28.70 26.20 -14.45
CA PRO A 596 -29.71 25.22 -14.11
C PRO A 596 -29.30 23.82 -14.59
N VAL A 597 -29.41 22.82 -13.74
CA VAL A 597 -29.17 21.43 -14.13
C VAL A 597 -30.34 21.01 -15.05
N LYS A 598 -30.09 20.81 -16.34
CA LYS A 598 -31.06 20.12 -17.19
C LYS A 598 -31.25 18.71 -16.65
N LYS A 599 -32.43 18.40 -16.13
CA LYS A 599 -32.81 17.02 -15.81
C LYS A 599 -32.82 16.26 -17.13
N PHE A 600 -31.79 15.46 -17.38
CA PHE A 600 -31.86 14.41 -18.39
C PHE A 600 -32.83 13.36 -17.85
N ASN A 601 -34.05 13.36 -18.37
CA ASN A 601 -34.94 12.21 -18.25
C ASN A 601 -34.23 11.04 -18.95
N LYS A 602 -33.70 10.11 -18.18
CA LYS A 602 -33.35 8.79 -18.71
C LYS A 602 -34.67 8.15 -19.13
N ALA A 603 -35.05 8.33 -20.40
CA ALA A 603 -36.01 7.46 -21.03
C ALA A 603 -35.39 6.07 -21.04
N ILE A 604 -35.95 5.19 -20.22
CA ILE A 604 -35.65 3.76 -20.22
C ILE A 604 -36.16 3.23 -21.55
N THR A 605 -35.31 3.13 -22.56
CA THR A 605 -35.59 2.24 -23.69
C THR A 605 -35.23 0.82 -23.25
N LYS A 606 -36.26 0.10 -22.81
CA LYS A 606 -36.28 -1.35 -22.88
C LYS A 606 -36.16 -1.76 -24.35
N LYS A 607 -35.09 -2.37 -24.74
CA LYS A 607 -35.05 -3.40 -25.78
C LYS A 607 -33.92 -4.40 -25.44
#